data_ea07bb69f4f0a81fc7a843c994d5cc1b
#
_entry.id   ea07bb69f4f0a81fc7a843c994d5cc1b
#
_cell.length_a   1.000
_cell.length_b   1.000
_cell.length_c   1.000
_cell.angle_alpha   90.00
_cell.angle_beta   90.00
_cell.angle_gamma   90.00
#
_symmetry.space_group_name_H-M   'P 1'
#
loop_
_entity.id
_entity.type
_entity.pdbx_description
1 polymer ?
#
loop_
_entity_poly.entity_id
_entity_poly.type
_entity_poly.pdbx_seq_one_letter_code
_entity_poly.pdbx_strand_id
1 'polypeptide(L)'
;MSRIGKKPVVIPANVTVNVAEGNVVTVKGPKGELTNKFHPDMILKVEGNVLTVSRPDDEAQHRALHGLTRTLINNMVEGVEKGYSKELEVNGVGYRAEKKGNQLVMRLGFSHEVIVDEIPGITIEVPSPNKIIIRGIDKQVVGQFAAEVRGKRPPEPYKGKGIKYTTEVIRRKVGKTGGKK
;
A
#
# COMPACT_ATOMS: atom_id res chain seq x y z
N MET A 1 7.47 25.59 -6.06
CA MET A 1 8.09 25.10 -4.79
C MET A 1 7.41 23.83 -4.34
N SER A 2 8.14 22.76 -3.95
CA SER A 2 7.55 21.54 -3.40
C SER A 2 7.30 21.70 -1.90
N ARG A 3 6.04 21.87 -1.48
CA ARG A 3 5.69 21.93 -0.05
C ARG A 3 5.99 20.61 0.68
N ILE A 4 5.82 19.47 -0.02
CA ILE A 4 6.06 18.13 0.51
C ILE A 4 7.56 17.86 0.68
N GLY A 5 8.39 18.18 -0.33
CA GLY A 5 9.81 17.91 -0.30
C GLY A 5 10.55 18.68 0.81
N LYS A 6 10.14 19.90 1.09
CA LYS A 6 10.74 20.73 2.17
C LYS A 6 10.36 20.29 3.58
N LYS A 7 9.35 19.42 3.72
CA LYS A 7 8.91 18.98 5.04
C LYS A 7 9.89 17.95 5.60
N PRO A 8 10.49 18.17 6.76
CA PRO A 8 11.43 17.21 7.34
C PRO A 8 10.73 15.87 7.63
N VAL A 9 11.50 14.79 7.63
CA VAL A 9 11.07 13.46 8.07
C VAL A 9 11.55 13.29 9.51
N VAL A 10 10.61 13.17 10.43
CA VAL A 10 10.91 12.92 11.84
C VAL A 10 11.19 11.42 12.01
N ILE A 11 12.32 11.10 12.63
CA ILE A 11 12.73 9.72 12.93
C ILE A 11 12.33 9.44 14.39
N PRO A 12 11.40 8.50 14.64
CA PRO A 12 11.05 8.08 15.99
C PRO A 12 12.25 7.45 16.72
N ALA A 13 12.27 7.49 18.04
CA ALA A 13 13.38 6.98 18.84
C ALA A 13 13.64 5.46 18.67
N ASN A 14 12.63 4.71 18.26
CA ASN A 14 12.69 3.28 18.00
C ASN A 14 13.03 2.91 16.55
N VAL A 15 13.34 3.90 15.71
CA VAL A 15 13.70 3.73 14.30
C VAL A 15 15.11 4.25 14.05
N THR A 16 15.92 3.48 13.34
CA THR A 16 17.26 3.88 12.90
C THR A 16 17.26 4.06 11.39
N VAL A 17 17.80 5.17 10.93
CA VAL A 17 17.96 5.48 9.50
C VAL A 17 19.44 5.60 9.18
N ASN A 18 19.91 4.80 8.23
CA ASN A 18 21.28 4.85 7.71
C ASN A 18 21.25 5.23 6.23
N VAL A 19 22.07 6.20 5.86
CA VAL A 19 22.23 6.63 4.47
C VAL A 19 23.65 6.24 4.03
N ALA A 20 23.75 5.28 3.11
CA ALA A 20 25.01 4.83 2.53
C ALA A 20 25.32 5.56 1.22
N GLU A 21 26.52 5.35 0.69
CA GLU A 21 26.93 5.91 -0.59
C GLU A 21 25.97 5.55 -1.73
N GLY A 22 25.77 6.47 -2.67
CA GLY A 22 24.84 6.29 -3.78
C GLY A 22 23.36 6.41 -3.40
N ASN A 23 23.05 7.11 -2.29
CA ASN A 23 21.70 7.33 -1.77
C ASN A 23 20.92 6.04 -1.48
N VAL A 24 21.60 5.01 -1.01
CA VAL A 24 20.97 3.83 -0.47
C VAL A 24 20.56 4.09 0.97
N VAL A 25 19.26 4.13 1.23
CA VAL A 25 18.71 4.39 2.55
C VAL A 25 18.18 3.09 3.14
N THR A 26 18.70 2.74 4.30
CA THR A 26 18.24 1.60 5.10
C THR A 26 17.54 2.12 6.36
N VAL A 27 16.31 1.71 6.55
CA VAL A 27 15.48 2.09 7.70
C VAL A 27 15.14 0.83 8.48
N LYS A 28 15.53 0.79 9.75
CA LYS A 28 15.33 -0.34 10.66
C LYS A 28 14.46 0.08 11.83
N GLY A 29 13.45 -0.70 12.13
CA GLY A 29 12.51 -0.46 13.22
C GLY A 29 11.97 -1.74 13.84
N PRO A 30 11.01 -1.64 14.78
CA PRO A 30 10.48 -2.78 15.51
C PRO A 30 9.77 -3.82 14.65
N LYS A 31 9.26 -3.44 13.48
CA LYS A 31 8.54 -4.35 12.56
C LYS A 31 9.40 -4.96 11.47
N GLY A 32 10.65 -4.50 11.32
CA GLY A 32 11.58 -5.01 10.33
C GLY A 32 12.50 -3.94 9.77
N GLU A 33 13.08 -4.26 8.64
CA GLU A 33 14.05 -3.43 7.94
C GLU A 33 13.64 -3.26 6.47
N LEU A 34 13.76 -2.03 5.97
CA LEU A 34 13.55 -1.70 4.57
C LEU A 34 14.78 -0.99 4.02
N THR A 35 15.21 -1.40 2.83
CA THR A 35 16.30 -0.76 2.10
C THR A 35 15.81 -0.33 0.73
N ASN A 36 16.07 0.92 0.35
CA ASN A 36 15.72 1.43 -0.97
C ASN A 36 16.83 2.36 -1.48
N LYS A 37 17.02 2.39 -2.81
CA LYS A 37 17.97 3.27 -3.48
C LYS A 37 17.21 4.45 -4.09
N PHE A 38 17.67 5.66 -3.77
CA PHE A 38 17.10 6.90 -4.28
C PHE A 38 17.99 7.53 -5.36
N HIS A 39 17.44 8.51 -6.06
CA HIS A 39 18.16 9.18 -7.14
C HIS A 39 19.43 9.85 -6.61
N PRO A 40 20.58 9.72 -7.28
CA PRO A 40 21.86 10.23 -6.80
C PRO A 40 21.90 11.75 -6.65
N ASP A 41 21.15 12.50 -7.46
CA ASP A 41 21.11 13.96 -7.40
C ASP A 41 20.41 14.51 -6.16
N MET A 42 19.68 13.66 -5.43
CA MET A 42 19.06 14.09 -4.18
C MET A 42 20.07 14.11 -3.05
N ILE A 43 20.08 15.19 -2.28
CA ILE A 43 20.96 15.35 -1.13
C ILE A 43 20.19 14.97 0.13
N LEU A 44 20.64 13.91 0.79
CA LEU A 44 20.04 13.41 2.02
C LEU A 44 20.93 13.75 3.22
N LYS A 45 20.37 14.45 4.22
CA LYS A 45 21.09 14.79 5.46
C LYS A 45 20.28 14.29 6.65
N VAL A 46 20.95 13.57 7.57
CA VAL A 46 20.39 13.14 8.85
C VAL A 46 21.02 13.98 9.94
N GLU A 47 20.22 14.74 10.67
CA GLU A 47 20.65 15.58 11.78
C GLU A 47 19.84 15.21 13.04
N GLY A 48 20.44 14.45 13.91
CA GLY A 48 19.77 13.92 15.11
C GLY A 48 18.55 13.05 14.72
N ASN A 49 17.37 13.46 15.11
CA ASN A 49 16.12 12.75 14.86
C ASN A 49 15.36 13.23 13.60
N VAL A 50 16.03 13.94 12.71
CA VAL A 50 15.38 14.51 11.53
C VAL A 50 16.20 14.20 10.29
N LEU A 51 15.51 13.69 9.26
CA LEU A 51 16.08 13.56 7.92
C LEU A 51 15.50 14.65 7.02
N THR A 52 16.39 15.39 6.36
CA THR A 52 16.04 16.40 5.36
C THR A 52 16.49 15.95 3.98
N VAL A 53 15.63 16.22 3.00
CA VAL A 53 15.91 15.99 1.58
C VAL A 53 16.09 17.34 0.92
N SER A 54 17.19 17.52 0.19
CA SER A 54 17.48 18.70 -0.61
C SER A 54 17.68 18.32 -2.07
N ARG A 55 17.56 19.31 -2.95
CA ARG A 55 17.79 19.15 -4.38
C ARG A 55 18.85 20.15 -4.86
N PRO A 56 19.61 19.85 -5.93
CA PRO A 56 20.69 20.73 -6.41
C PRO A 56 20.16 22.03 -7.02
N ASP A 57 19.03 21.94 -7.74
CA ASP A 57 18.44 23.09 -8.45
C ASP A 57 16.91 23.00 -8.53
N ASP A 58 16.28 23.92 -9.29
CA ASP A 58 14.84 24.05 -9.47
C ASP A 58 14.34 23.47 -10.81
N GLU A 59 15.10 22.57 -11.45
CA GLU A 59 14.64 21.86 -12.64
C GLU A 59 13.38 21.03 -12.36
N ALA A 60 12.56 20.84 -13.39
CA ALA A 60 11.29 20.14 -13.27
C ALA A 60 11.45 18.71 -12.73
N GLN A 61 12.50 18.00 -13.17
CA GLN A 61 12.83 16.67 -12.73
C GLN A 61 13.24 16.65 -11.25
N HIS A 62 14.14 17.55 -10.82
CA HIS A 62 14.59 17.61 -9.43
C HIS A 62 13.46 18.03 -8.48
N ARG A 63 12.53 18.89 -8.93
CA ARG A 63 11.33 19.22 -8.14
C ARG A 63 10.40 18.00 -7.94
N ALA A 64 10.25 17.18 -8.97
CA ALA A 64 9.44 15.96 -8.87
C ALA A 64 10.11 14.93 -7.94
N LEU A 65 11.38 14.65 -8.15
CA LEU A 65 12.18 13.71 -7.34
C LEU A 65 12.27 14.11 -5.87
N HIS A 66 12.39 15.41 -5.58
CA HIS A 66 12.46 15.93 -4.21
C HIS A 66 11.24 15.52 -3.37
N GLY A 67 10.05 15.75 -3.88
CA GLY A 67 8.80 15.36 -3.19
C GLY A 67 8.60 13.84 -3.10
N LEU A 68 8.96 13.12 -4.16
CA LEU A 68 8.88 11.66 -4.22
C LEU A 68 9.82 11.02 -3.20
N THR A 69 11.11 11.38 -3.22
CA THR A 69 12.13 10.84 -2.30
C THR A 69 11.74 11.05 -0.85
N ARG A 70 11.35 12.28 -0.49
CA ARG A 70 10.89 12.58 0.86
C ARG A 70 9.70 11.70 1.28
N THR A 71 8.72 11.54 0.38
CA THR A 71 7.52 10.74 0.68
C THR A 71 7.84 9.27 0.84
N LEU A 72 8.71 8.71 -0.01
CA LEU A 72 9.12 7.31 0.09
C LEU A 72 9.89 7.04 1.38
N ILE A 73 10.84 7.90 1.76
CA ILE A 73 11.58 7.77 3.03
C ILE A 73 10.60 7.84 4.22
N ASN A 74 9.67 8.78 4.22
CA ASN A 74 8.65 8.87 5.27
C ASN A 74 7.80 7.61 5.35
N ASN A 75 7.41 7.05 4.20
CA ASN A 75 6.66 5.79 4.17
C ASN A 75 7.49 4.62 4.74
N MET A 76 8.81 4.57 4.48
CA MET A 76 9.68 3.56 5.07
C MET A 76 9.73 3.69 6.59
N VAL A 77 9.91 4.90 7.13
CA VAL A 77 9.94 5.18 8.57
C VAL A 77 8.62 4.76 9.24
N GLU A 78 7.48 5.20 8.71
CA GLU A 78 6.17 4.79 9.23
C GLU A 78 5.92 3.28 9.12
N GLY A 79 6.38 2.68 8.02
CA GLY A 79 6.20 1.25 7.76
C GLY A 79 6.93 0.36 8.75
N VAL A 80 8.20 0.65 9.06
CA VAL A 80 8.96 -0.12 10.04
C VAL A 80 8.54 0.16 11.49
N GLU A 81 7.94 1.33 11.76
CA GLU A 81 7.40 1.68 13.08
C GLU A 81 6.03 1.04 13.31
N LYS A 82 5.05 1.39 12.48
CA LYS A 82 3.62 1.05 12.67
C LYS A 82 3.14 -0.09 11.76
N GLY A 83 3.76 -0.23 10.61
CA GLY A 83 3.28 -1.07 9.51
C GLY A 83 2.11 -0.43 8.76
N TYR A 84 1.79 -1.04 7.64
CA TYR A 84 0.63 -0.67 6.83
C TYR A 84 -0.38 -1.79 6.78
N SER A 85 -1.65 -1.42 6.68
CA SER A 85 -2.74 -2.35 6.45
C SER A 85 -3.70 -1.82 5.39
N LYS A 86 -4.24 -2.73 4.59
CA LYS A 86 -5.35 -2.47 3.67
C LYS A 86 -6.45 -3.49 3.95
N GLU A 87 -7.66 -2.97 4.11
CA GLU A 87 -8.85 -3.79 4.34
C GLU A 87 -9.69 -3.86 3.08
N LEU A 88 -10.09 -5.07 2.72
CA LEU A 88 -10.96 -5.37 1.59
C LEU A 88 -12.23 -6.06 2.09
N GLU A 89 -13.34 -5.72 1.46
CA GLU A 89 -14.64 -6.33 1.67
C GLU A 89 -15.04 -7.16 0.46
N VAL A 90 -15.47 -8.38 0.71
CA VAL A 90 -15.97 -9.31 -0.31
C VAL A 90 -17.49 -9.30 -0.26
N ASN A 91 -18.12 -8.71 -1.27
CA ASN A 91 -19.56 -8.55 -1.36
C ASN A 91 -20.15 -9.45 -2.45
N GLY A 92 -21.19 -10.18 -2.14
CA GLY A 92 -21.91 -11.02 -3.09
C GLY A 92 -22.50 -12.27 -2.44
N VAL A 93 -23.65 -12.73 -2.92
CA VAL A 93 -24.26 -13.97 -2.45
C VAL A 93 -23.36 -15.14 -2.83
N GLY A 94 -22.95 -15.92 -1.82
CA GLY A 94 -22.04 -17.06 -2.01
C GLY A 94 -20.57 -16.68 -2.18
N TYR A 95 -20.20 -15.39 -2.16
CA TYR A 95 -18.81 -14.96 -2.18
C TYR A 95 -18.22 -15.12 -0.78
N ARG A 96 -17.02 -15.67 -0.71
CA ARG A 96 -16.30 -15.86 0.55
C ARG A 96 -14.82 -15.93 0.35
N ALA A 97 -14.07 -15.57 1.37
CA ALA A 97 -12.63 -15.69 1.46
C ALA A 97 -12.26 -16.54 2.66
N GLU A 98 -11.22 -17.32 2.53
CA GLU A 98 -10.64 -18.15 3.60
C GLU A 98 -9.12 -18.10 3.49
N LYS A 99 -8.42 -18.12 4.62
CA LYS A 99 -6.97 -18.31 4.64
C LYS A 99 -6.66 -19.77 4.87
N LYS A 100 -5.89 -20.40 3.97
CA LYS A 100 -5.40 -21.78 4.08
C LYS A 100 -3.85 -21.77 4.06
N GLY A 101 -3.23 -21.85 5.23
CA GLY A 101 -1.79 -21.71 5.35
C GLY A 101 -1.35 -20.32 4.86
N ASN A 102 -0.48 -20.28 3.84
CA ASN A 102 0.01 -19.06 3.21
C ASN A 102 -0.80 -18.64 1.96
N GLN A 103 -1.98 -19.23 1.78
CA GLN A 103 -2.82 -18.96 0.61
C GLN A 103 -4.13 -18.29 1.01
N LEU A 104 -4.52 -17.28 0.25
CA LEU A 104 -5.85 -16.71 0.27
C LEU A 104 -6.71 -17.43 -0.77
N VAL A 105 -7.69 -18.19 -0.33
CA VAL A 105 -8.62 -18.91 -1.19
C VAL A 105 -9.95 -18.18 -1.21
N MET A 106 -10.41 -17.81 -2.40
CA MET A 106 -11.62 -17.00 -2.57
C MET A 106 -12.62 -17.70 -3.51
N ARG A 107 -13.87 -17.71 -3.12
CA ARG A 107 -14.99 -18.06 -4.00
C ARG A 107 -15.70 -16.78 -4.42
N LEU A 108 -15.59 -16.43 -5.68
CA LEU A 108 -16.01 -15.15 -6.23
C LEU A 108 -17.05 -15.30 -7.37
N GLY A 109 -17.81 -16.39 -7.35
CA GLY A 109 -18.81 -16.68 -8.37
C GLY A 109 -18.24 -17.16 -9.71
N PHE A 110 -17.00 -17.67 -9.69
CA PHE A 110 -16.41 -18.43 -10.80
C PHE A 110 -16.66 -19.93 -10.58
N SER A 111 -16.49 -20.74 -11.63
CA SER A 111 -16.56 -22.20 -11.57
C SER A 111 -15.41 -22.84 -10.77
N HIS A 112 -14.35 -22.07 -10.48
CA HIS A 112 -13.18 -22.48 -9.73
C HIS A 112 -12.90 -21.53 -8.57
N GLU A 113 -12.12 -21.96 -7.61
CA GLU A 113 -11.60 -21.11 -6.54
C GLU A 113 -10.46 -20.24 -7.06
N VAL A 114 -10.42 -19.00 -6.60
CA VAL A 114 -9.31 -18.07 -6.90
C VAL A 114 -8.32 -18.13 -5.75
N ILE A 115 -7.11 -18.58 -6.04
CA ILE A 115 -6.04 -18.73 -5.06
C ILE A 115 -5.00 -17.65 -5.28
N VAL A 116 -4.57 -17.03 -4.19
CA VAL A 116 -3.50 -16.02 -4.18
C VAL A 116 -2.55 -16.37 -3.05
N ASP A 117 -1.27 -16.57 -3.38
CA ASP A 117 -0.23 -16.88 -2.40
C ASP A 117 0.25 -15.62 -1.67
N GLU A 118 0.59 -15.75 -0.39
CA GLU A 118 1.30 -14.68 0.34
C GLU A 118 2.68 -14.48 -0.28
N ILE A 119 3.04 -13.22 -0.47
CA ILE A 119 4.39 -12.84 -0.93
C ILE A 119 5.25 -12.41 0.28
N PRO A 120 6.59 -12.50 0.19
CA PRO A 120 7.47 -12.06 1.27
C PRO A 120 7.18 -10.62 1.71
N GLY A 121 7.09 -10.40 3.02
CA GLY A 121 6.78 -9.08 3.60
C GLY A 121 5.30 -8.73 3.68
N ILE A 122 4.41 -9.62 3.23
CA ILE A 122 2.95 -9.47 3.35
C ILE A 122 2.40 -10.55 4.27
N THR A 123 1.44 -10.17 5.10
CA THR A 123 0.62 -11.09 5.91
C THR A 123 -0.84 -10.85 5.59
N ILE A 124 -1.55 -11.94 5.30
CA ILE A 124 -3.00 -11.92 5.04
C ILE A 124 -3.73 -12.41 6.28
N GLU A 125 -4.75 -11.69 6.69
CA GLU A 125 -5.69 -12.10 7.74
C GLU A 125 -7.11 -12.10 7.17
N VAL A 126 -7.89 -13.12 7.52
CA VAL A 126 -9.30 -13.24 7.11
C VAL A 126 -10.13 -13.43 8.38
N PRO A 127 -10.46 -12.33 9.08
CA PRO A 127 -11.21 -12.41 10.34
C PRO A 127 -12.66 -12.85 10.13
N SER A 128 -13.19 -12.65 8.94
CA SER A 128 -14.51 -13.14 8.53
C SER A 128 -14.52 -13.49 7.04
N PRO A 129 -15.44 -14.35 6.58
CA PRO A 129 -15.50 -14.73 5.16
C PRO A 129 -15.67 -13.57 4.19
N ASN A 130 -16.11 -12.41 4.68
CA ASN A 130 -16.36 -11.21 3.88
C ASN A 130 -15.32 -10.12 4.07
N LYS A 131 -14.30 -10.34 4.90
CA LYS A 131 -13.28 -9.34 5.20
C LYS A 131 -11.88 -9.91 5.07
N ILE A 132 -11.05 -9.23 4.29
CA ILE A 132 -9.63 -9.55 4.10
C ILE A 132 -8.81 -8.36 4.59
N ILE A 133 -7.80 -8.62 5.40
CA ILE A 133 -6.86 -7.61 5.87
C ILE A 133 -5.47 -8.00 5.36
N ILE A 134 -4.82 -7.10 4.66
CA ILE A 134 -3.48 -7.27 4.12
C ILE A 134 -2.55 -6.35 4.89
N ARG A 135 -1.52 -6.91 5.52
CA ARG A 135 -0.55 -6.18 6.34
C ARG A 135 0.86 -6.34 5.80
N GLY A 136 1.68 -5.33 6.01
CA GLY A 136 3.11 -5.38 5.68
C GLY A 136 3.82 -4.11 6.12
N ILE A 137 5.14 -4.11 5.98
CA ILE A 137 6.00 -2.97 6.33
C ILE A 137 6.17 -2.01 5.15
N ASP A 138 6.10 -2.51 3.92
CA ASP A 138 6.23 -1.69 2.72
C ASP A 138 4.86 -1.27 2.17
N LYS A 139 4.61 0.04 2.18
CA LYS A 139 3.36 0.63 1.68
C LYS A 139 3.09 0.31 0.22
N GLN A 140 4.13 0.25 -0.61
CA GLN A 140 4.00 -0.02 -2.04
C GLN A 140 3.57 -1.46 -2.26
N VAL A 141 4.24 -2.40 -1.62
CA VAL A 141 3.95 -3.83 -1.73
C VAL A 141 2.56 -4.15 -1.19
N VAL A 142 2.19 -3.60 -0.01
CA VAL A 142 0.83 -3.74 0.55
C VAL A 142 -0.23 -3.18 -0.38
N GLY A 143 0.02 -2.00 -0.96
CA GLY A 143 -0.90 -1.35 -1.89
C GLY A 143 -1.08 -2.13 -3.18
N GLN A 144 0.01 -2.59 -3.78
CA GLN A 144 0.02 -3.39 -5.00
C GLN A 144 -0.72 -4.71 -4.80
N PHE A 145 -0.36 -5.45 -3.75
CA PHE A 145 -1.00 -6.74 -3.45
C PHE A 145 -2.51 -6.59 -3.20
N ALA A 146 -2.92 -5.55 -2.47
CA ALA A 146 -4.34 -5.26 -2.25
C ALA A 146 -5.07 -4.94 -3.56
N ALA A 147 -4.43 -4.21 -4.47
CA ALA A 147 -4.99 -3.91 -5.79
C ALA A 147 -5.13 -5.16 -6.66
N GLU A 148 -4.18 -6.07 -6.61
CA GLU A 148 -4.23 -7.35 -7.32
C GLU A 148 -5.36 -8.24 -6.80
N VAL A 149 -5.51 -8.37 -5.47
CA VAL A 149 -6.63 -9.11 -4.86
C VAL A 149 -7.97 -8.50 -5.26
N ARG A 150 -8.11 -7.17 -5.19
CA ARG A 150 -9.30 -6.46 -5.64
C ARG A 150 -9.56 -6.68 -7.14
N GLY A 151 -8.52 -6.69 -7.96
CA GLY A 151 -8.58 -6.90 -9.41
C GLY A 151 -9.09 -8.28 -9.82
N LYS A 152 -9.02 -9.31 -8.95
CA LYS A 152 -9.55 -10.65 -9.24
C LYS A 152 -11.06 -10.63 -9.49
N ARG A 153 -11.80 -9.76 -8.80
CA ARG A 153 -13.24 -9.52 -9.02
C ARG A 153 -13.61 -8.09 -8.60
N PRO A 154 -13.43 -7.10 -9.47
CA PRO A 154 -13.80 -5.72 -9.17
C PRO A 154 -15.29 -5.58 -8.87
N PRO A 155 -15.70 -4.62 -8.04
CA PRO A 155 -17.09 -4.41 -7.70
C PRO A 155 -17.88 -3.95 -8.93
N GLU A 156 -19.02 -4.58 -9.20
CA GLU A 156 -19.88 -4.21 -10.30
C GLU A 156 -20.81 -3.03 -9.92
N PRO A 157 -21.26 -2.21 -10.89
CA PRO A 157 -21.94 -0.96 -10.61
C PRO A 157 -23.43 -1.10 -10.26
N TYR A 158 -24.05 -2.27 -10.35
CA TYR A 158 -25.48 -2.43 -10.11
C TYR A 158 -25.78 -2.89 -8.69
N LYS A 159 -25.36 -4.09 -8.30
CA LYS A 159 -25.55 -4.66 -6.97
C LYS A 159 -24.34 -4.49 -6.06
N GLY A 160 -23.19 -4.07 -6.62
CA GLY A 160 -21.94 -3.88 -5.89
C GLY A 160 -21.25 -5.20 -5.53
N LYS A 161 -21.53 -6.29 -6.26
CA LYS A 161 -20.85 -7.57 -6.06
C LYS A 161 -19.41 -7.48 -6.50
N GLY A 162 -18.49 -8.02 -5.71
CA GLY A 162 -17.07 -8.03 -5.97
C GLY A 162 -16.27 -7.69 -4.73
N ILE A 163 -14.97 -7.45 -4.91
CA ILE A 163 -14.03 -7.06 -3.86
C ILE A 163 -13.82 -5.55 -3.96
N LYS A 164 -14.03 -4.83 -2.87
CA LYS A 164 -13.78 -3.40 -2.77
C LYS A 164 -12.91 -3.08 -1.55
N TYR A 165 -12.27 -1.92 -1.53
CA TYR A 165 -11.70 -1.40 -0.29
C TYR A 165 -12.81 -0.99 0.68
N THR A 166 -12.58 -1.14 1.97
CA THR A 166 -13.55 -0.72 3.01
C THR A 166 -13.92 0.76 2.89
N THR A 167 -12.96 1.59 2.49
CA THR A 167 -13.15 3.03 2.28
C THR A 167 -13.75 3.39 0.91
N GLU A 168 -13.92 2.40 0.01
CA GLU A 168 -14.37 2.64 -1.36
C GLU A 168 -15.91 2.72 -1.43
N VAL A 169 -16.42 3.83 -1.94
CA VAL A 169 -17.85 4.03 -2.20
C VAL A 169 -18.15 3.72 -3.66
N ILE A 170 -18.93 2.67 -3.91
CA ILE A 170 -19.31 2.27 -5.27
C ILE A 170 -20.51 3.08 -5.71
N ARG A 171 -20.34 3.91 -6.74
CA ARG A 171 -21.45 4.62 -7.38
C ARG A 171 -22.32 3.64 -8.14
N ARG A 172 -23.48 3.32 -7.57
CA ARG A 172 -24.43 2.38 -8.18
C ARG A 172 -25.21 3.03 -9.31
N LYS A 173 -25.45 2.25 -10.35
CA LYS A 173 -26.32 2.59 -11.48
C LYS A 173 -27.69 1.94 -11.29
N VAL A 174 -28.74 2.61 -11.71
CA VAL A 174 -30.06 2.01 -11.81
C VAL A 174 -30.08 1.10 -13.04
N GLY A 175 -30.44 -0.16 -12.85
CA GLY A 175 -30.59 -1.12 -13.96
C GLY A 175 -31.71 -0.68 -14.91
N LYS A 176 -31.79 -1.32 -16.08
CA LYS A 176 -32.92 -1.12 -17.00
C LYS A 176 -34.22 -1.46 -16.26
N THR A 177 -35.09 -0.47 -16.09
CA THR A 177 -36.47 -0.69 -15.69
C THR A 177 -37.12 -1.49 -16.81
N GLY A 178 -37.60 -2.69 -16.54
CA GLY A 178 -38.36 -3.44 -17.53
C GLY A 178 -39.50 -2.54 -18.01
N GLY A 179 -39.55 -2.29 -19.32
CA GLY A 179 -40.61 -1.48 -19.87
C GLY A 179 -41.96 -2.04 -19.42
N LYS A 180 -42.76 -1.23 -18.74
CA LYS A 180 -44.17 -1.54 -18.61
C LYS A 180 -44.72 -1.60 -20.05
N LYS A 181 -45.15 -2.78 -20.48
CA LYS A 181 -46.06 -2.92 -21.60
C LYS A 181 -47.38 -2.32 -21.20
#